data_b33ef59e3e8893710e129310dd23e940
#
_entry.id   b33ef59e3e8893710e129310dd23e940
#
_cell.length_a   1.000
_cell.length_b   1.000
_cell.length_c   1.000
_cell.angle_alpha   90.00
_cell.angle_beta   90.00
_cell.angle_gamma   90.00
#
_symmetry.space_group_name_H-M   'P 1'
#
loop_
_entity.id
_entity.type
_entity.pdbx_description
1 polymer ?
#
loop_
_entity_poly.entity_id
_entity_poly.type
_entity_poly.pdbx_seq_one_letter_code
_entity_poly.pdbx_strand_id
1 'polypeptide(L)'
;YSSWKVQSFAEVISADLDTAAEAIRNADYPAARQALADGADRCDQMRTKMNHLLRTADFTELEAALRAADGHLEMGAPEEAFGELRRAQVQVETLEWLSHRLV
;
A
#
# COMPACT_ATOMS: atom_id res chain seq x y z
N TYR A 1 15.11 -14.57 7.57
CA TYR A 1 13.90 -13.89 7.17
C TYR A 1 12.67 -14.44 7.89
N SER A 2 11.75 -13.60 8.24
CA SER A 2 10.60 -13.96 9.05
C SER A 2 9.29 -13.51 8.41
N SER A 3 8.31 -14.40 8.31
CA SER A 3 6.99 -14.09 7.78
C SER A 3 6.24 -13.07 8.64
N TRP A 4 6.56 -12.97 9.94
CA TRP A 4 5.90 -11.98 10.79
C TRP A 4 6.23 -10.55 10.36
N LYS A 5 7.38 -10.31 9.76
CA LYS A 5 7.72 -8.98 9.24
C LYS A 5 6.80 -8.60 8.08
N VAL A 6 6.47 -9.55 7.22
CA VAL A 6 5.53 -9.32 6.14
C VAL A 6 4.13 -9.10 6.69
N GLN A 7 3.72 -9.88 7.69
CA GLN A 7 2.42 -9.70 8.33
C GLN A 7 2.31 -8.32 8.98
N SER A 8 3.34 -7.90 9.71
CA SER A 8 3.36 -6.58 10.36
C SER A 8 3.29 -5.47 9.32
N PHE A 9 4.04 -5.62 8.22
CA PHE A 9 4.01 -4.68 7.12
C PHE A 9 2.60 -4.59 6.52
N ALA A 10 1.98 -5.76 6.25
CA ALA A 10 0.65 -5.81 5.66
C ALA A 10 -0.39 -5.14 6.55
N GLU A 11 -0.29 -5.33 7.87
CA GLU A 11 -1.20 -4.69 8.82
C GLU A 11 -1.07 -3.17 8.78
N VAL A 12 0.17 -2.68 8.75
CA VAL A 12 0.41 -1.23 8.74
C VAL A 12 -0.05 -0.62 7.42
N ILE A 13 0.24 -1.27 6.29
CA ILE A 13 -0.22 -0.78 4.99
C ILE A 13 -1.75 -0.81 4.90
N SER A 14 -2.37 -1.88 5.41
CA SER A 14 -3.83 -1.96 5.44
C SER A 14 -4.43 -0.78 6.20
N ALA A 15 -3.82 -0.40 7.32
CA ALA A 15 -4.24 0.76 8.08
C ALA A 15 -4.05 2.07 7.30
N ASP A 16 -2.93 2.20 6.58
CA ASP A 16 -2.71 3.37 5.73
C ASP A 16 -3.77 3.47 4.63
N LEU A 17 -4.13 2.32 4.02
CA LEU A 17 -5.17 2.29 2.99
C LEU A 17 -6.53 2.67 3.55
N ASP A 18 -6.86 2.18 4.74
CA ASP A 18 -8.12 2.54 5.41
C ASP A 18 -8.16 4.03 5.72
N THR A 19 -7.06 4.58 6.22
CA THR A 19 -6.94 6.01 6.50
C THR A 19 -7.12 6.84 5.23
N ALA A 20 -6.48 6.43 4.14
CA ALA A 20 -6.60 7.13 2.87
C ALA A 20 -8.04 7.07 2.34
N ALA A 21 -8.66 5.90 2.40
CA ALA A 21 -10.04 5.72 1.92
C ALA A 21 -11.01 6.60 2.69
N GLU A 22 -10.90 6.63 4.02
CA GLU A 22 -11.74 7.45 4.85
C GLU A 22 -11.54 8.93 4.58
N ALA A 23 -10.29 9.35 4.40
CA ALA A 23 -9.96 10.73 4.10
C ALA A 23 -10.57 11.15 2.75
N ILE A 24 -10.52 10.27 1.74
CA ILE A 24 -11.12 10.56 0.45
C ILE A 24 -12.64 10.71 0.58
N ARG A 25 -13.29 9.82 1.34
CA ARG A 25 -14.74 9.90 1.58
C ARG A 25 -15.13 11.21 2.22
N ASN A 26 -14.28 11.74 3.08
CA ASN A 26 -14.50 13.00 3.78
C ASN A 26 -13.97 14.21 3.00
N ALA A 27 -13.50 14.00 1.78
CA ALA A 27 -12.89 15.03 0.94
C ALA A 27 -11.70 15.73 1.61
N ASP A 28 -11.02 15.01 2.50
CA ASP A 28 -9.79 15.48 3.13
C ASP A 28 -8.60 14.95 2.32
N TYR A 29 -8.39 15.55 1.16
CA TYR A 29 -7.38 15.08 0.22
C TYR A 29 -5.95 15.23 0.73
N PRO A 30 -5.59 16.30 1.45
CA PRO A 30 -4.24 16.36 2.01
C PRO A 30 -3.95 15.19 2.96
N ALA A 31 -4.90 14.82 3.80
CA ALA A 31 -4.73 13.67 4.69
C ALA A 31 -4.62 12.36 3.91
N ALA A 32 -5.44 12.22 2.87
CA ALA A 32 -5.38 11.03 2.00
C ALA A 32 -4.02 10.92 1.33
N ARG A 33 -3.52 12.02 0.78
CA ARG A 33 -2.22 12.04 0.11
C ARG A 33 -1.08 11.71 1.06
N GLN A 34 -1.17 12.19 2.31
CA GLN A 34 -0.15 11.88 3.31
C GLN A 34 -0.14 10.39 3.63
N ALA A 35 -1.30 9.79 3.83
CA ALA A 35 -1.39 8.36 4.10
C ALA A 35 -0.84 7.53 2.94
N LEU A 36 -1.12 7.93 1.70
CA LEU A 36 -0.61 7.23 0.52
C LEU A 36 0.91 7.36 0.42
N ALA A 37 1.45 8.55 0.69
CA ALA A 37 2.90 8.75 0.67
C ALA A 37 3.58 7.91 1.74
N ASP A 38 3.01 7.87 2.95
CA ASP A 38 3.56 7.06 4.03
C ASP A 38 3.56 5.58 3.65
N GLY A 39 2.47 5.12 3.07
CA GLY A 39 2.38 3.72 2.62
C GLY A 39 3.40 3.40 1.53
N ALA A 40 3.55 4.29 0.56
CA ALA A 40 4.53 4.12 -0.52
C ALA A 40 5.96 4.06 0.02
N ASP A 41 6.28 4.92 0.97
CA ASP A 41 7.60 4.93 1.60
C ASP A 41 7.87 3.63 2.36
N ARG A 42 6.85 3.08 3.04
CA ARG A 42 6.99 1.79 3.71
C ARG A 42 7.25 0.66 2.72
N CYS A 43 6.61 0.69 1.56
CA CYS A 43 6.87 -0.28 0.50
C CYS A 43 8.32 -0.22 0.03
N ASP A 44 8.83 0.99 -0.18
CA ASP A 44 10.20 1.19 -0.63
C ASP A 44 11.19 0.67 0.40
N GLN A 45 10.97 0.98 1.69
CA GLN A 45 11.82 0.50 2.77
C GLN A 45 11.81 -1.02 2.86
N MET A 46 10.62 -1.63 2.76
CA MET A 46 10.50 -3.08 2.86
C MET A 46 11.17 -3.78 1.69
N ARG A 47 10.98 -3.26 0.48
CA ARG A 47 11.63 -3.81 -0.72
C ARG A 47 13.15 -3.81 -0.55
N THR A 48 13.70 -2.73 -0.03
CA THR A 48 15.14 -2.59 0.17
C THR A 48 15.65 -3.62 1.19
N LYS A 49 14.91 -3.83 2.26
CA LYS A 49 15.31 -4.75 3.32
C LYS A 49 15.22 -6.22 2.90
N MET A 50 14.35 -6.55 1.97
CA MET A 50 14.00 -7.94 1.67
C MET A 50 14.32 -8.33 0.23
N ASN A 51 15.20 -7.61 -0.42
CA ASN A 51 15.46 -7.75 -1.85
C ASN A 51 15.97 -9.13 -2.30
N HIS A 52 16.47 -9.95 -1.38
CA HIS A 52 16.99 -11.29 -1.73
C HIS A 52 16.06 -12.42 -1.32
N LEU A 53 15.02 -12.13 -0.55
CA LEU A 53 14.27 -13.18 0.14
C LEU A 53 12.84 -13.33 -0.34
N LEU A 54 12.30 -12.31 -1.00
CA LEU A 54 10.93 -12.32 -1.48
C LEU A 54 10.84 -11.70 -2.86
N ARG A 55 9.67 -11.85 -3.45
CA ARG A 55 9.34 -11.25 -4.73
C ARG A 55 9.21 -9.74 -4.56
N THR A 56 10.30 -9.04 -4.84
CA THR A 56 10.29 -7.57 -4.71
C THR A 56 9.27 -6.93 -5.64
N ALA A 57 8.87 -7.63 -6.71
CA ALA A 57 7.84 -7.13 -7.62
C ALA A 57 6.52 -6.86 -6.90
N ASP A 58 6.17 -7.65 -5.87
CA ASP A 58 4.93 -7.45 -5.13
C ASP A 58 4.95 -6.12 -4.39
N PHE A 59 6.07 -5.74 -3.81
CA PHE A 59 6.20 -4.46 -3.13
C PHE A 59 6.24 -3.31 -4.13
N THR A 60 6.87 -3.51 -5.28
CA THR A 60 6.94 -2.51 -6.33
C THR A 60 5.55 -2.21 -6.90
N GLU A 61 4.76 -3.24 -7.13
CA GLU A 61 3.40 -3.07 -7.64
C GLU A 61 2.50 -2.36 -6.63
N LEU A 62 2.64 -2.71 -5.35
CA LEU A 62 1.88 -2.05 -4.30
C LEU A 62 2.26 -0.58 -4.21
N GLU A 63 3.56 -0.28 -4.22
CA GLU A 63 4.04 1.10 -4.20
C GLU A 63 3.49 1.88 -5.41
N ALA A 64 3.51 1.27 -6.59
CA ALA A 64 3.02 1.91 -7.80
C ALA A 64 1.53 2.27 -7.68
N ALA A 65 0.73 1.38 -7.09
CA ALA A 65 -0.70 1.65 -6.89
C ALA A 65 -0.90 2.82 -5.93
N LEU A 66 -0.13 2.90 -4.86
CA LEU A 66 -0.24 3.99 -3.89
C LEU A 66 0.17 5.32 -4.51
N ARG A 67 1.25 5.33 -5.29
CA ARG A 67 1.69 6.55 -5.95
C ARG A 67 0.72 6.97 -7.06
N ALA A 68 0.12 6.01 -7.76
CA ALA A 68 -0.91 6.31 -8.76
C ALA A 68 -2.15 6.94 -8.11
N ALA A 69 -2.56 6.41 -6.95
CA ALA A 69 -3.69 6.98 -6.21
C ALA A 69 -3.39 8.43 -5.81
N ASP A 70 -2.17 8.69 -5.33
CA ASP A 70 -1.76 10.05 -4.98
C ASP A 70 -1.79 10.96 -6.20
N GLY A 71 -1.30 10.49 -7.34
CA GLY A 71 -1.33 11.25 -8.59
C GLY A 71 -2.76 11.58 -9.04
N HIS A 72 -3.68 10.65 -8.89
CA HIS A 72 -5.08 10.90 -9.20
C HIS A 72 -5.67 11.97 -8.28
N LEU A 73 -5.35 11.94 -6.99
CA LEU A 73 -5.81 12.98 -6.06
C LEU A 73 -5.24 14.35 -6.44
N GLU A 74 -3.97 14.39 -6.83
CA GLU A 74 -3.34 15.62 -7.27
C GLU A 74 -4.05 16.22 -8.48
N MET A 75 -4.56 15.36 -9.35
CA MET A 75 -5.27 15.79 -10.57
C MET A 75 -6.77 16.00 -10.35
N GLY A 76 -7.24 15.89 -9.12
CA GLY A 76 -8.64 16.09 -8.82
C GLY A 76 -9.54 14.94 -9.24
N ALA A 77 -9.00 13.71 -9.21
CA ALA A 77 -9.71 12.51 -9.64
C ALA A 77 -9.84 11.50 -8.51
N PRO A 78 -10.65 11.80 -7.47
CA PRO A 78 -10.75 10.91 -6.30
C PRO A 78 -11.37 9.55 -6.61
N GLU A 79 -12.23 9.45 -7.61
CA GLU A 79 -12.82 8.16 -7.96
C GLU A 79 -11.76 7.21 -8.52
N GLU A 80 -10.88 7.72 -9.37
CA GLU A 80 -9.78 6.94 -9.90
C GLU A 80 -8.80 6.55 -8.80
N ALA A 81 -8.57 7.44 -7.84
CA ALA A 81 -7.76 7.14 -6.68
C ALA A 81 -8.35 5.96 -5.88
N PHE A 82 -9.67 5.94 -5.71
CA PHE A 82 -10.35 4.83 -5.05
C PHE A 82 -10.11 3.51 -5.78
N GLY A 83 -10.12 3.53 -7.10
CA GLY A 83 -9.83 2.34 -7.90
C GLY A 83 -8.44 1.78 -7.61
N GLU A 84 -7.45 2.66 -7.49
CA GLU A 84 -6.09 2.24 -7.15
C GLU A 84 -6.00 1.72 -5.71
N LEU A 85 -6.76 2.31 -4.79
CA LEU A 85 -6.82 1.79 -3.42
C LEU A 85 -7.38 0.37 -3.38
N ARG A 86 -8.40 0.09 -4.17
CA ARG A 86 -8.96 -1.26 -4.25
C ARG A 86 -7.93 -2.25 -4.77
N ARG A 87 -7.17 -1.85 -5.78
CA ARG A 87 -6.08 -2.67 -6.31
C ARG A 87 -5.04 -2.93 -5.22
N ALA A 88 -4.65 -1.88 -4.50
CA ALA A 88 -3.67 -2.00 -3.42
C ALA A 88 -4.17 -2.95 -2.33
N GLN A 89 -5.45 -2.88 -1.98
CA GLN A 89 -6.02 -3.78 -0.96
C GLN A 89 -5.90 -5.24 -1.38
N VAL A 90 -6.16 -5.54 -2.66
CA VAL A 90 -6.01 -6.90 -3.18
C VAL A 90 -4.55 -7.34 -3.08
N GLN A 91 -3.61 -6.46 -3.41
CA GLN A 91 -2.19 -6.78 -3.32
C GLN A 91 -1.75 -7.04 -1.89
N VAL A 92 -2.27 -6.27 -0.92
CA VAL A 92 -1.96 -6.49 0.50
C VAL A 92 -2.50 -7.86 0.94
N GLU A 93 -3.70 -8.21 0.53
CA GLU A 93 -4.27 -9.53 0.83
C GLU A 93 -3.40 -10.64 0.26
N THR A 94 -2.86 -10.45 -0.94
CA THR A 94 -1.95 -11.41 -1.55
C THR A 94 -0.68 -11.57 -0.72
N LEU A 95 -0.11 -10.47 -0.24
CA LEU A 95 1.07 -10.52 0.61
C LEU A 95 0.78 -11.24 1.93
N GLU A 96 -0.37 -10.98 2.53
CA GLU A 96 -0.77 -11.67 3.76
C GLU A 96 -0.89 -13.17 3.52
N TRP A 97 -1.52 -13.56 2.42
CA TRP A 97 -1.67 -14.96 2.06
C TRP A 97 -0.31 -15.62 1.86
N LEU A 98 0.59 -14.96 1.14
CA LEU A 98 1.94 -15.47 0.90
C LEU A 98 2.71 -15.61 2.21
N SER A 99 2.55 -14.68 3.15
CA SER A 99 3.25 -14.74 4.43
C SER A 99 2.87 -16.00 5.24
N HIS A 100 1.61 -16.41 5.15
CA HIS A 100 1.16 -17.64 5.81
C HIS A 100 1.73 -18.89 5.14
N ARG A 101 2.04 -18.82 3.87
CA ARG A 101 2.59 -19.95 3.12
C ARG A 101 4.09 -20.15 3.36
N LEU A 102 4.75 -19.12 3.87
CA LEU A 102 6.20 -19.17 4.12
C LEU A 102 6.56 -19.80 5.45
N VAL A 103 5.59 -20.09 6.28
CA VAL A 103 5.81 -20.65 7.62
C VAL A 103 5.95 -22.17 7.58
#